data_86dca9f6be956fe92b87bf3575a31db7
#
_entry.id   86dca9f6be956fe92b87bf3575a31db7
#
_cell.length_a   1.000
_cell.length_b   1.000
_cell.length_c   1.000
_cell.angle_alpha   90.00
_cell.angle_beta   90.00
_cell.angle_gamma   90.00
#
_symmetry.space_group_name_H-M   'P 1'
#
loop_
_entity.id
_entity.type
_entity.pdbx_description
1 polymer ?
#
loop_
_entity_poly.entity_id
_entity_poly.type
_entity_poly.pdbx_seq_one_letter_code
_entity_poly.pdbx_strand_id
1 'polypeptide(L)'
;TSASAAAVEPTARPRTRISLPLAATRTPYFCSGCPHNSSTKVADGTLVGAGIGCHAMVLMMDEKQVGTVTGVTQMGGEGIQWTGMSPFLDERHLVQNIGDGTFMHSGSLALRAAVASGDNITYKLLFNGTVAMTGGQDPVGQMSLPEMLRLLQAEKVAKIVVTTDNIKATKAQGLPRGVEVRDRVDTLEI
;
A
#
# COMPACT_ATOMS: atom_id res chain seq x y z
N THR A 1 6.06 -19.29 -51.49
CA THR A 1 4.61 -19.44 -51.26
C THR A 1 4.22 -18.59 -50.04
N SER A 2 3.71 -17.39 -50.37
CA SER A 2 3.21 -16.41 -49.40
C SER A 2 1.82 -16.84 -48.98
N ALA A 3 1.64 -17.19 -47.70
CA ALA A 3 0.33 -17.40 -47.13
C ALA A 3 -0.22 -16.05 -46.64
N SER A 4 -1.22 -15.54 -47.35
CA SER A 4 -2.01 -14.37 -46.95
C SER A 4 -2.86 -14.71 -45.77
N ALA A 5 -2.60 -14.10 -44.62
CA ALA A 5 -3.48 -14.17 -43.48
C ALA A 5 -4.71 -13.29 -43.75
N ALA A 6 -5.86 -13.90 -43.94
CA ALA A 6 -7.12 -13.20 -44.04
C ALA A 6 -7.45 -12.55 -42.65
N ALA A 7 -7.55 -11.23 -42.63
CA ALA A 7 -8.00 -10.50 -41.47
C ALA A 7 -9.48 -10.84 -41.20
N VAL A 8 -9.74 -11.45 -40.04
CA VAL A 8 -11.11 -11.67 -39.56
C VAL A 8 -11.58 -10.32 -38.98
N GLU A 9 -12.48 -9.65 -39.70
CA GLU A 9 -13.14 -8.47 -39.20
C GLU A 9 -14.06 -8.84 -38.00
N PRO A 10 -13.94 -8.19 -36.85
CA PRO A 10 -14.82 -8.45 -35.74
C PRO A 10 -16.20 -7.85 -36.05
N THR A 11 -17.18 -8.69 -36.35
CA THR A 11 -18.59 -8.28 -36.42
C THR A 11 -19.13 -7.99 -35.02
N ALA A 12 -18.70 -6.87 -34.45
CA ALA A 12 -19.25 -6.39 -33.17
C ALA A 12 -20.64 -5.79 -33.44
N ARG A 13 -21.71 -6.51 -33.07
CA ARG A 13 -23.03 -5.93 -32.97
C ARG A 13 -22.98 -4.77 -31.97
N PRO A 14 -23.49 -3.57 -32.31
CA PRO A 14 -23.55 -2.46 -31.37
C PRO A 14 -24.37 -2.89 -30.14
N ARG A 15 -23.71 -3.08 -29.02
CA ARG A 15 -24.39 -3.29 -27.74
C ARG A 15 -24.99 -1.96 -27.33
N THR A 16 -26.29 -1.79 -27.44
CA THR A 16 -26.99 -0.66 -26.87
C THR A 16 -26.76 -0.68 -25.35
N ARG A 17 -25.91 0.23 -24.85
CA ARG A 17 -25.73 0.38 -23.42
C ARG A 17 -26.97 1.04 -22.86
N ILE A 18 -27.78 0.29 -22.11
CA ILE A 18 -28.86 0.86 -21.33
C ILE A 18 -28.20 1.55 -20.13
N SER A 19 -28.23 2.89 -20.14
CA SER A 19 -27.83 3.67 -18.97
C SER A 19 -28.98 3.62 -17.96
N LEU A 20 -28.78 2.85 -16.89
CA LEU A 20 -29.71 2.89 -15.76
C LEU A 20 -29.31 4.07 -14.87
N PRO A 21 -30.26 4.99 -14.57
CA PRO A 21 -29.98 6.05 -13.61
C PRO A 21 -29.71 5.43 -12.24
N LEU A 22 -28.52 5.69 -11.67
CA LEU A 22 -28.22 5.25 -10.33
C LEU A 22 -29.05 6.07 -9.34
N ALA A 23 -29.83 5.39 -8.51
CA ALA A 23 -30.65 6.00 -7.47
C ALA A 23 -29.80 6.68 -6.38
N ALA A 24 -28.54 6.26 -6.21
CA ALA A 24 -27.56 6.87 -5.34
C ALA A 24 -26.13 6.59 -5.85
N THR A 25 -25.25 7.57 -5.74
CA THR A 25 -23.81 7.39 -5.92
C THR A 25 -23.17 7.13 -4.57
N ARG A 26 -22.28 6.13 -4.49
CA ARG A 26 -21.46 5.86 -3.30
C ARG A 26 -20.02 6.23 -3.59
N THR A 27 -19.41 6.99 -2.71
CA THR A 27 -17.97 7.17 -2.70
C THR A 27 -17.32 5.83 -2.32
N PRO A 28 -16.35 5.32 -3.08
CA PRO A 28 -15.57 4.16 -2.67
C PRO A 28 -14.92 4.38 -1.31
N TYR A 29 -14.95 3.35 -0.47
CA TYR A 29 -14.40 3.38 0.88
C TYR A 29 -13.94 1.99 1.30
N PHE A 30 -13.18 1.88 2.40
CA PHE A 30 -12.81 0.59 2.97
C PHE A 30 -14.03 -0.21 3.41
N CYS A 31 -13.92 -1.53 3.35
CA CYS A 31 -14.97 -2.42 3.84
C CYS A 31 -15.25 -2.18 5.33
N SER A 32 -16.49 -2.44 5.76
CA SER A 32 -16.86 -2.35 7.17
C SER A 32 -15.99 -3.30 8.02
N GLY A 33 -15.41 -2.79 9.10
CA GLY A 33 -14.49 -3.54 9.97
C GLY A 33 -13.08 -3.77 9.39
N CYS A 34 -12.78 -3.25 8.20
CA CYS A 34 -11.45 -3.37 7.63
C CYS A 34 -10.40 -2.64 8.49
N PRO A 35 -9.25 -3.26 8.81
CA PRO A 35 -8.16 -2.62 9.54
C PRO A 35 -7.64 -1.33 8.90
N HIS A 36 -7.77 -1.19 7.58
CA HIS A 36 -7.32 0.00 6.85
C HIS A 36 -8.06 1.27 7.27
N ASN A 37 -9.27 1.15 7.82
CA ASN A 37 -10.00 2.29 8.38
C ASN A 37 -9.25 3.00 9.53
N SER A 38 -8.32 2.32 10.18
CA SER A 38 -7.48 2.89 11.25
C SER A 38 -6.01 2.99 10.85
N SER A 39 -5.46 1.97 10.17
CA SER A 39 -4.03 1.93 9.84
C SER A 39 -3.60 2.98 8.83
N THR A 40 -4.51 3.50 8.00
CA THR A 40 -4.22 4.59 7.06
C THR A 40 -4.35 6.00 7.67
N LYS A 41 -4.84 6.12 8.90
CA LYS A 41 -4.91 7.42 9.58
C LYS A 41 -3.51 7.95 9.88
N VAL A 42 -3.37 9.26 9.76
CA VAL A 42 -2.14 10.00 10.07
C VAL A 42 -2.48 11.28 10.84
N ALA A 43 -1.49 11.94 11.41
CA ALA A 43 -1.66 13.25 12.00
C ALA A 43 -2.03 14.30 10.94
N ASP A 44 -2.73 15.34 11.33
CA ASP A 44 -3.08 16.45 10.45
C ASP A 44 -1.83 17.11 9.85
N GLY A 45 -1.90 17.49 8.57
CA GLY A 45 -0.78 18.08 7.84
C GLY A 45 0.31 17.09 7.41
N THR A 46 0.16 15.79 7.67
CA THR A 46 1.12 14.78 7.21
C THR A 46 1.06 14.62 5.69
N LEU A 47 2.22 14.62 5.02
CA LEU A 47 2.32 14.25 3.61
C LEU A 47 2.23 12.73 3.45
N VAL A 48 1.40 12.28 2.52
CA VAL A 48 1.11 10.86 2.31
C VAL A 48 1.29 10.46 0.85
N GLY A 49 1.99 9.38 0.63
CA GLY A 49 2.05 8.68 -0.66
C GLY A 49 1.02 7.55 -0.72
N ALA A 50 0.34 7.45 -1.85
CA ALA A 50 -0.55 6.34 -2.16
C ALA A 50 0.06 5.45 -3.26
N GLY A 51 -0.39 4.22 -3.33
CA GLY A 51 -0.01 3.25 -4.35
C GLY A 51 -1.22 2.47 -4.85
N ILE A 52 -0.99 1.36 -5.53
CA ILE A 52 -2.05 0.53 -6.11
C ILE A 52 -2.47 -0.56 -5.11
N GLY A 53 -3.75 -0.61 -4.79
CA GLY A 53 -4.37 -1.56 -3.85
C GLY A 53 -5.51 -0.92 -3.07
N CYS A 54 -6.03 -1.60 -2.04
CA CYS A 54 -7.11 -1.06 -1.21
C CYS A 54 -6.75 0.29 -0.57
N HIS A 55 -5.49 0.51 -0.25
CA HIS A 55 -5.00 1.78 0.30
C HIS A 55 -5.13 2.97 -0.67
N ALA A 56 -5.38 2.74 -1.97
CA ALA A 56 -5.73 3.81 -2.91
C ALA A 56 -7.04 4.53 -2.53
N MET A 57 -7.88 3.95 -1.67
CA MET A 57 -9.09 4.60 -1.18
C MET A 57 -8.81 5.90 -0.40
N VAL A 58 -7.59 6.08 0.14
CA VAL A 58 -7.19 7.35 0.80
C VAL A 58 -7.34 8.57 -0.11
N LEU A 59 -7.27 8.40 -1.43
CA LEU A 59 -7.50 9.47 -2.42
C LEU A 59 -8.92 10.06 -2.37
N MET A 60 -9.86 9.34 -1.79
CA MET A 60 -11.28 9.71 -1.75
C MET A 60 -11.76 9.95 -0.31
N MET A 61 -10.84 9.92 0.65
CA MET A 61 -11.14 10.12 2.06
C MET A 61 -10.85 11.58 2.48
N ASP A 62 -11.35 11.96 3.66
CA ASP A 62 -11.10 13.27 4.23
C ASP A 62 -9.60 13.44 4.57
N GLU A 63 -9.00 14.48 4.06
CA GLU A 63 -7.59 14.84 4.28
C GLU A 63 -7.21 14.92 5.76
N LYS A 64 -8.13 15.38 6.61
CA LYS A 64 -7.94 15.41 8.07
C LYS A 64 -7.73 14.02 8.69
N GLN A 65 -8.13 12.95 7.99
CA GLN A 65 -7.96 11.58 8.47
C GLN A 65 -6.73 10.91 7.88
N VAL A 66 -6.46 11.17 6.61
CA VAL A 66 -5.46 10.42 5.83
C VAL A 66 -4.26 11.26 5.39
N GLY A 67 -4.24 12.55 5.75
CA GLY A 67 -3.18 13.49 5.37
C GLY A 67 -3.31 13.99 3.94
N THR A 68 -2.38 14.86 3.56
CA THR A 68 -2.29 15.41 2.20
C THR A 68 -1.66 14.40 1.27
N VAL A 69 -2.45 13.81 0.37
CA VAL A 69 -1.94 12.81 -0.59
C VAL A 69 -1.19 13.51 -1.72
N THR A 70 0.13 13.34 -1.75
CA THR A 70 1.03 13.99 -2.70
C THR A 70 1.03 13.36 -4.08
N GLY A 71 0.59 12.11 -4.18
CA GLY A 71 0.53 11.39 -5.46
C GLY A 71 0.29 9.91 -5.31
N VAL A 72 0.10 9.27 -6.45
CA VAL A 72 -0.05 7.81 -6.60
C VAL A 72 1.04 7.31 -7.52
N THR A 73 1.72 6.25 -7.11
CA THR A 73 2.72 5.59 -7.93
C THR A 73 2.25 4.20 -8.37
N GLN A 74 2.85 3.71 -9.45
CA GLN A 74 2.70 2.31 -9.89
C GLN A 74 3.29 1.35 -8.86
N MET A 75 2.87 0.09 -8.90
CA MET A 75 3.42 -0.98 -8.07
C MET A 75 4.94 -1.05 -8.23
N GLY A 76 5.66 -0.96 -7.13
CA GLY A 76 7.13 -0.98 -7.08
C GLY A 76 7.80 0.39 -7.09
N GLY A 77 7.02 1.48 -7.21
CA GLY A 77 7.54 2.85 -7.13
C GLY A 77 7.14 3.59 -5.85
N GLU A 78 6.46 2.92 -4.94
CA GLU A 78 5.93 3.54 -3.72
C GLU A 78 7.06 4.13 -2.85
N GLY A 79 6.96 5.43 -2.60
CA GLY A 79 7.94 6.19 -1.81
C GLY A 79 9.09 6.79 -2.61
N ILE A 80 9.39 6.33 -3.83
CA ILE A 80 10.51 6.84 -4.63
C ILE A 80 10.31 8.29 -5.05
N GLN A 81 9.06 8.72 -5.27
CA GLN A 81 8.77 10.13 -5.52
C GLN A 81 9.29 11.04 -4.39
N TRP A 82 9.29 10.56 -3.14
CA TRP A 82 9.82 11.32 -2.01
C TRP A 82 11.32 11.55 -2.12
N THR A 83 12.09 10.54 -2.50
CA THR A 83 13.52 10.66 -2.77
C THR A 83 13.83 11.77 -3.77
N GLY A 84 12.98 11.92 -4.81
CA GLY A 84 13.14 12.99 -5.80
C GLY A 84 12.65 14.35 -5.33
N MET A 85 11.69 14.42 -4.42
CA MET A 85 11.01 15.66 -3.99
C MET A 85 11.63 16.24 -2.72
N SER A 86 12.03 15.43 -1.77
CA SER A 86 12.46 15.83 -0.43
C SER A 86 13.56 16.89 -0.39
N PRO A 87 14.54 16.91 -1.33
CA PRO A 87 15.56 17.96 -1.35
C PRO A 87 15.03 19.37 -1.66
N PHE A 88 13.83 19.46 -2.24
CA PHE A 88 13.22 20.71 -2.73
C PHE A 88 12.04 21.19 -1.88
N LEU A 89 11.72 20.48 -0.80
CA LEU A 89 10.60 20.77 0.08
C LEU A 89 11.08 21.17 1.48
N ASP A 90 10.27 21.99 2.16
CA ASP A 90 10.49 22.32 3.57
C ASP A 90 10.05 21.17 4.49
N GLU A 91 9.07 20.40 4.08
CA GLU A 91 8.63 19.18 4.74
C GLU A 91 9.75 18.14 4.78
N ARG A 92 9.87 17.46 5.91
CA ARG A 92 11.01 16.56 6.17
C ARG A 92 10.61 15.10 6.28
N HIS A 93 9.33 14.77 6.09
CA HIS A 93 8.85 13.41 6.28
C HIS A 93 7.66 13.08 5.38
N LEU A 94 7.64 11.88 4.83
CA LEU A 94 6.52 11.31 4.10
C LEU A 94 6.05 10.02 4.78
N VAL A 95 4.74 9.79 4.81
CA VAL A 95 4.15 8.48 5.12
C VAL A 95 3.70 7.80 3.83
N GLN A 96 4.30 6.68 3.48
CA GLN A 96 3.95 5.91 2.28
C GLN A 96 3.13 4.68 2.65
N ASN A 97 1.90 4.62 2.17
CA ASN A 97 1.08 3.41 2.26
C ASN A 97 1.46 2.42 1.15
N ILE A 98 1.64 1.15 1.50
CA ILE A 98 1.96 0.08 0.56
C ILE A 98 1.30 -1.23 1.01
N GLY A 99 0.67 -1.96 0.10
CA GLY A 99 0.15 -3.29 0.39
C GLY A 99 1.25 -4.36 0.36
N ASP A 100 1.06 -5.43 1.13
CA ASP A 100 1.98 -6.57 1.19
C ASP A 100 2.15 -7.27 -0.17
N GLY A 101 1.08 -7.39 -0.96
CA GLY A 101 1.16 -7.93 -2.31
C GLY A 101 2.07 -7.12 -3.23
N THR A 102 1.97 -5.79 -3.19
CA THR A 102 2.88 -4.90 -3.92
C THR A 102 4.30 -4.98 -3.38
N PHE A 103 4.47 -4.99 -2.05
CA PHE A 103 5.78 -5.10 -1.42
C PHE A 103 6.53 -6.37 -1.85
N MET A 104 5.86 -7.52 -1.82
CA MET A 104 6.44 -8.81 -2.21
C MET A 104 6.73 -8.89 -3.70
N HIS A 105 5.87 -8.31 -4.55
CA HIS A 105 6.05 -8.30 -6.00
C HIS A 105 7.23 -7.42 -6.44
N SER A 106 7.29 -6.17 -5.98
CA SER A 106 8.25 -5.18 -6.49
C SER A 106 8.57 -4.02 -5.52
N GLY A 107 7.71 -3.75 -4.54
CA GLY A 107 7.85 -2.59 -3.65
C GLY A 107 9.04 -2.67 -2.69
N SER A 108 9.56 -3.86 -2.42
CA SER A 108 10.78 -4.03 -1.63
C SER A 108 12.00 -3.33 -2.24
N LEU A 109 12.05 -3.20 -3.56
CA LEU A 109 13.12 -2.46 -4.25
C LEU A 109 13.03 -0.95 -4.01
N ALA A 110 11.81 -0.40 -3.98
CA ALA A 110 11.59 1.01 -3.66
C ALA A 110 11.98 1.31 -2.20
N LEU A 111 11.60 0.45 -1.26
CA LEU A 111 12.02 0.56 0.14
C LEU A 111 13.55 0.52 0.28
N ARG A 112 14.21 -0.42 -0.39
CA ARG A 112 15.69 -0.50 -0.41
C ARG A 112 16.31 0.79 -0.93
N ALA A 113 15.78 1.37 -2.00
CA ALA A 113 16.26 2.62 -2.56
C ALA A 113 16.06 3.78 -1.59
N ALA A 114 14.92 3.89 -0.91
CA ALA A 114 14.65 4.89 0.10
C ALA A 114 15.59 4.78 1.31
N VAL A 115 15.89 3.57 1.77
CA VAL A 115 16.90 3.34 2.83
C VAL A 115 18.29 3.77 2.35
N ALA A 116 18.66 3.43 1.12
CA ALA A 116 19.98 3.77 0.56
C ALA A 116 20.17 5.27 0.35
N SER A 117 19.10 6.02 0.05
CA SER A 117 19.15 7.49 -0.08
C SER A 117 19.16 8.21 1.27
N GLY A 118 18.84 7.51 2.37
CA GLY A 118 18.77 8.12 3.71
C GLY A 118 17.54 9.00 3.91
N ASP A 119 16.51 8.80 3.13
CA ASP A 119 15.27 9.57 3.23
C ASP A 119 14.55 9.36 4.55
N ASN A 120 13.99 10.45 5.07
CA ASN A 120 13.08 10.36 6.22
C ASN A 120 11.67 10.02 5.74
N ILE A 121 11.36 8.73 5.76
CA ILE A 121 10.10 8.17 5.27
C ILE A 121 9.60 7.05 6.20
N THR A 122 8.30 7.02 6.44
CA THR A 122 7.64 5.91 7.13
C THR A 122 6.82 5.09 6.14
N TYR A 123 7.16 3.84 5.94
CA TYR A 123 6.32 2.90 5.19
C TYR A 123 5.27 2.28 6.09
N LYS A 124 3.99 2.47 5.77
CA LYS A 124 2.89 1.71 6.34
C LYS A 124 2.62 0.50 5.46
N LEU A 125 3.24 -0.63 5.81
CA LEU A 125 3.05 -1.91 5.13
C LEU A 125 1.76 -2.57 5.63
N LEU A 126 0.74 -2.53 4.79
CA LEU A 126 -0.60 -3.05 5.08
C LEU A 126 -0.64 -4.55 4.81
N PHE A 127 -0.33 -5.34 5.84
CA PHE A 127 -0.17 -6.78 5.76
C PHE A 127 -1.49 -7.52 6.02
N ASN A 128 -2.04 -8.16 5.00
CA ASN A 128 -3.24 -8.97 5.10
C ASN A 128 -3.11 -10.37 4.47
N GLY A 129 -1.96 -10.69 3.86
CA GLY A 129 -1.68 -11.98 3.24
C GLY A 129 -2.46 -12.25 1.95
N THR A 130 -3.05 -11.20 1.34
CA THR A 130 -3.86 -11.39 0.12
C THR A 130 -3.88 -10.14 -0.76
N VAL A 131 -4.00 -10.35 -2.07
CA VAL A 131 -4.30 -9.29 -3.04
C VAL A 131 -5.82 -9.10 -3.10
N ALA A 132 -6.37 -8.35 -2.13
CA ALA A 132 -7.80 -8.29 -1.87
C ALA A 132 -8.60 -7.59 -2.99
N MET A 133 -8.09 -6.50 -3.56
CA MET A 133 -8.82 -5.66 -4.52
C MET A 133 -9.18 -6.41 -5.82
N THR A 134 -8.38 -7.36 -6.25
CA THR A 134 -8.59 -8.10 -7.50
C THR A 134 -9.27 -9.46 -7.29
N GLY A 135 -9.71 -9.78 -6.07
CA GLY A 135 -10.50 -10.97 -5.78
C GLY A 135 -9.89 -11.94 -4.75
N GLY A 136 -8.88 -11.51 -4.00
CA GLY A 136 -8.33 -12.30 -2.90
C GLY A 136 -7.33 -13.38 -3.34
N GLN A 137 -6.50 -13.08 -4.33
CA GLN A 137 -5.41 -13.96 -4.76
C GLN A 137 -4.28 -13.98 -3.74
N ASP A 138 -3.52 -15.10 -3.73
CA ASP A 138 -2.30 -15.16 -2.97
C ASP A 138 -1.24 -14.20 -3.55
N PRO A 139 -0.51 -13.46 -2.71
CA PRO A 139 0.58 -12.61 -3.17
C PRO A 139 1.70 -13.42 -3.82
N VAL A 140 2.28 -12.90 -4.89
CA VAL A 140 3.49 -13.49 -5.50
C VAL A 140 4.65 -13.38 -4.52
N GLY A 141 5.34 -14.47 -4.29
CA GLY A 141 6.46 -14.50 -3.34
C GLY A 141 6.02 -14.35 -1.88
N GLN A 142 4.87 -14.91 -1.53
CA GLN A 142 4.30 -14.82 -0.18
C GLN A 142 5.32 -15.17 0.90
N MET A 143 5.43 -14.27 1.87
CA MET A 143 6.27 -14.43 3.05
C MET A 143 5.41 -14.40 4.31
N SER A 144 5.80 -15.16 5.31
CA SER A 144 5.26 -15.01 6.66
C SER A 144 5.70 -13.68 7.27
N LEU A 145 4.97 -13.20 8.29
CA LEU A 145 5.35 -11.98 9.00
C LEU A 145 6.80 -12.02 9.54
N PRO A 146 7.28 -13.11 10.20
CA PRO A 146 8.67 -13.16 10.64
C PRO A 146 9.71 -13.11 9.50
N GLU A 147 9.43 -13.68 8.34
CA GLU A 147 10.33 -13.63 7.18
C GLU A 147 10.41 -12.22 6.62
N MET A 148 9.28 -11.56 6.46
CA MET A 148 9.21 -10.16 6.02
C MET A 148 9.97 -9.23 6.98
N LEU A 149 9.80 -9.40 8.29
CA LEU A 149 10.51 -8.59 9.28
C LEU A 149 12.03 -8.80 9.23
N ARG A 150 12.51 -10.03 8.98
CA ARG A 150 13.95 -10.30 8.75
C ARG A 150 14.45 -9.62 7.48
N LEU A 151 13.65 -9.62 6.42
CA LEU A 151 13.98 -8.89 5.19
C LEU A 151 14.15 -7.40 5.47
N LEU A 152 13.19 -6.77 6.16
CA LEU A 152 13.26 -5.36 6.52
C LEU A 152 14.49 -5.02 7.38
N GLN A 153 14.88 -5.92 8.30
CA GLN A 153 16.12 -5.77 9.07
C GLN A 153 17.37 -5.90 8.20
N ALA A 154 17.38 -6.85 7.25
CA ALA A 154 18.48 -7.02 6.31
C ALA A 154 18.65 -5.79 5.40
N GLU A 155 17.55 -5.12 5.03
CA GLU A 155 17.55 -3.85 4.30
C GLU A 155 17.95 -2.65 5.18
N LYS A 156 18.24 -2.86 6.48
CA LYS A 156 18.66 -1.82 7.44
C LYS A 156 17.60 -0.74 7.69
N VAL A 157 16.33 -1.12 7.70
CA VAL A 157 15.26 -0.23 8.15
C VAL A 157 15.53 0.18 9.60
N ALA A 158 15.54 1.48 9.87
CA ALA A 158 15.99 2.04 11.15
C ALA A 158 15.08 1.66 12.33
N LYS A 159 13.76 1.62 12.12
CA LYS A 159 12.77 1.24 13.14
C LYS A 159 11.68 0.39 12.51
N ILE A 160 11.31 -0.70 13.17
CA ILE A 160 10.24 -1.59 12.73
C ILE A 160 9.24 -1.76 13.86
N VAL A 161 7.99 -1.37 13.60
CA VAL A 161 6.87 -1.52 14.53
C VAL A 161 5.78 -2.34 13.86
N VAL A 162 5.27 -3.36 14.56
CA VAL A 162 4.11 -4.14 14.14
C VAL A 162 2.91 -3.71 14.95
N THR A 163 1.88 -3.21 14.29
CA THR A 163 0.58 -2.93 14.91
C THR A 163 -0.40 -4.07 14.64
N THR A 164 -1.12 -4.51 15.66
CA THR A 164 -1.99 -5.69 15.57
C THR A 164 -3.14 -5.63 16.58
N ASP A 165 -4.24 -6.28 16.26
CA ASP A 165 -5.36 -6.48 17.21
C ASP A 165 -5.08 -7.60 18.21
N ASN A 166 -4.05 -8.44 17.98
CA ASN A 166 -3.72 -9.58 18.82
C ASN A 166 -2.21 -9.70 19.08
N ILE A 167 -1.73 -8.85 19.98
CA ILE A 167 -0.31 -8.77 20.38
C ILE A 167 0.24 -10.14 20.79
N LYS A 168 -0.52 -10.93 21.57
CA LYS A 168 -0.09 -12.23 22.04
C LYS A 168 0.13 -13.22 20.90
N ALA A 169 -0.83 -13.34 20.00
CA ALA A 169 -0.72 -14.23 18.84
C ALA A 169 0.39 -13.78 17.88
N THR A 170 0.55 -12.48 17.69
CA THR A 170 1.61 -11.92 16.84
C THR A 170 3.00 -12.25 17.42
N LYS A 171 3.22 -12.01 18.70
CA LYS A 171 4.49 -12.36 19.36
C LYS A 171 4.79 -13.87 19.35
N ALA A 172 3.76 -14.71 19.42
CA ALA A 172 3.91 -16.16 19.36
C ALA A 172 4.44 -16.70 18.01
N GLN A 173 4.41 -15.88 16.95
CA GLN A 173 4.96 -16.26 15.63
C GLN A 173 6.50 -16.29 15.57
N GLY A 174 7.20 -15.92 16.64
CA GLY A 174 8.66 -15.95 16.67
C GLY A 174 9.29 -14.78 15.91
N LEU A 175 8.87 -13.56 16.23
CA LEU A 175 9.39 -12.35 15.61
C LEU A 175 10.90 -12.15 15.89
N PRO A 176 11.63 -11.53 14.96
CA PRO A 176 13.04 -11.22 15.16
C PRO A 176 13.22 -10.17 16.28
N ARG A 177 14.40 -10.17 16.91
CA ARG A 177 14.75 -9.22 17.97
C ARG A 177 14.75 -7.78 17.42
N GLY A 178 14.39 -6.82 18.28
CA GLY A 178 14.41 -5.38 17.91
C GLY A 178 13.15 -4.90 17.18
N VAL A 179 12.16 -5.78 16.98
CA VAL A 179 10.84 -5.40 16.46
C VAL A 179 9.92 -5.05 17.63
N GLU A 180 9.33 -3.87 17.58
CA GLU A 180 8.32 -3.42 18.53
C GLU A 180 6.94 -3.94 18.12
N VAL A 181 6.10 -4.36 19.07
CA VAL A 181 4.72 -4.80 18.80
C VAL A 181 3.78 -4.00 19.68
N ARG A 182 2.86 -3.29 19.04
CA ARG A 182 1.86 -2.43 19.69
C ARG A 182 0.43 -2.81 19.27
N ASP A 183 -0.53 -2.26 20.01
CA ASP A 183 -1.92 -2.33 19.60
C ASP A 183 -2.15 -1.47 18.34
N ARG A 184 -3.09 -1.88 17.50
CA ARG A 184 -3.43 -1.14 16.28
C ARG A 184 -4.00 0.25 16.56
N VAL A 185 -4.60 0.46 17.72
CA VAL A 185 -5.12 1.78 18.13
C VAL A 185 -4.00 2.82 18.30
N ASP A 186 -2.78 2.38 18.58
CA ASP A 186 -1.63 3.25 18.81
C ASP A 186 -0.95 3.71 17.50
N THR A 187 -1.56 3.44 16.34
CA THR A 187 -0.95 3.73 15.02
C THR A 187 -0.59 5.21 14.82
N LEU A 188 -1.28 6.12 15.48
CA LEU A 188 -0.99 7.56 15.41
C LEU A 188 0.16 8.00 16.33
N GLU A 189 0.62 7.14 17.24
CA GLU A 189 1.67 7.44 18.22
C GLU A 189 3.06 6.91 17.79
N ILE A 190 3.14 6.35 16.58
CA ILE A 190 4.33 5.70 16.03
C ILE A 190 5.07 6.64 15.07
#